data_a1e86c28fc9435fe2cd10338871be69b
#
_entry.id   a1e86c28fc9435fe2cd10338871be69b
#
_cell.length_a   1.000
_cell.length_b   1.000
_cell.length_c   1.000
_cell.angle_alpha   90.00
_cell.angle_beta   90.00
_cell.angle_gamma   90.00
#
_symmetry.space_group_name_H-M   'P 1'
#
loop_
_entity.id
_entity.type
_entity.pdbx_description
1 polymer ?
#
loop_
_entity_poly.entity_id
_entity_poly.type
_entity_poly.pdbx_seq_one_letter_code
_entity_poly.pdbx_strand_id
1 'polypeptide(L)'
;HLTSAVFAAAVMAFLVWYVMERTSVGYEMRITGENPRFAFFSGLRTDRIVLLSMVVSGAMCGLVGMFRVYGVEHLYRDSVSKDYYFEALMVAMIAQYKPVTVILLSLFFAVLKIGAQGMELIGIPSQIYLIIQTVIIFCMAAESGITRSLTAAHERRRARRAAEERLKEELKHG
;
A
#
# COMPACT_ATOMS: atom_id res chain seq x y z
N HIS A 1 10.22 18.80 -19.29
CA HIS A 1 10.58 18.33 -17.92
C HIS A 1 9.52 17.39 -17.31
N LEU A 2 8.24 17.56 -17.61
CA LEU A 2 7.17 16.67 -17.09
C LEU A 2 7.33 15.24 -17.62
N THR A 3 7.73 15.08 -18.88
CA THR A 3 7.93 13.77 -19.51
C THR A 3 9.05 12.94 -18.88
N SER A 4 10.14 13.59 -18.48
CA SER A 4 11.27 12.90 -17.85
C SER A 4 10.95 12.35 -16.45
N ALA A 5 10.18 13.11 -15.66
CA ALA A 5 9.75 12.67 -14.33
C ALA A 5 8.77 11.49 -14.41
N VAL A 6 7.82 11.53 -15.35
CA VAL A 6 6.87 10.42 -15.58
C VAL A 6 7.59 9.17 -16.05
N PHE A 7 8.56 9.31 -16.96
CA PHE A 7 9.36 8.17 -17.43
C PHE A 7 10.20 7.58 -16.30
N ALA A 8 10.84 8.42 -15.49
CA ALA A 8 11.59 7.96 -14.32
C ALA A 8 10.70 7.24 -13.30
N ALA A 9 9.51 7.76 -13.02
CA ALA A 9 8.54 7.12 -12.15
C ALA A 9 8.09 5.75 -12.67
N ALA A 10 7.82 5.64 -13.99
CA ALA A 10 7.46 4.37 -14.63
C ALA A 10 8.61 3.34 -14.57
N VAL A 11 9.86 3.76 -14.81
CA VAL A 11 11.03 2.90 -14.71
C VAL A 11 11.22 2.42 -13.26
N MET A 12 11.09 3.30 -12.28
CA MET A 12 11.19 2.94 -10.86
C MET A 12 10.09 1.99 -10.44
N ALA A 13 8.84 2.23 -10.85
CA ALA A 13 7.73 1.35 -10.57
C ALA A 13 7.93 -0.05 -11.18
N PHE A 14 8.42 -0.12 -12.41
CA PHE A 14 8.77 -1.37 -13.09
C PHE A 14 9.92 -2.10 -12.36
N LEU A 15 10.95 -1.37 -11.93
CA LEU A 15 12.08 -1.93 -11.20
C LEU A 15 11.65 -2.53 -9.86
N VAL A 16 10.82 -1.82 -9.10
CA VAL A 16 10.26 -2.35 -7.84
C VAL A 16 9.42 -3.58 -8.09
N TRP A 17 8.53 -3.54 -9.08
CA TRP A 17 7.71 -4.69 -9.45
C TRP A 17 8.60 -5.89 -9.84
N TYR A 18 9.61 -5.68 -10.66
CA TYR A 18 10.54 -6.73 -11.10
C TYR A 18 11.31 -7.33 -9.92
N VAL A 19 11.83 -6.50 -9.02
CA VAL A 19 12.56 -6.95 -7.82
C VAL A 19 11.63 -7.77 -6.91
N MET A 20 10.42 -7.29 -6.67
CA MET A 20 9.46 -7.95 -5.77
C MET A 20 8.91 -9.27 -6.33
N GLU A 21 8.71 -9.37 -7.66
CA GLU A 21 8.07 -10.53 -8.28
C GLU A 21 9.07 -11.55 -8.87
N ARG A 22 10.28 -11.10 -9.22
CA ARG A 22 11.22 -11.89 -10.02
C ARG A 22 12.55 -12.20 -9.34
N THR A 23 12.79 -11.68 -8.13
CA THR A 23 14.07 -11.91 -7.43
C THR A 23 13.86 -12.66 -6.12
N SER A 24 14.91 -13.38 -5.68
CA SER A 24 14.97 -14.04 -4.38
C SER A 24 14.84 -13.05 -3.21
N VAL A 25 15.36 -11.83 -3.39
CA VAL A 25 15.24 -10.77 -2.37
C VAL A 25 13.78 -10.36 -2.15
N GLY A 26 12.99 -10.21 -3.21
CA GLY A 26 11.56 -9.92 -3.11
C GLY A 26 10.80 -11.05 -2.42
N TYR A 27 11.15 -12.30 -2.71
CA TYR A 27 10.57 -13.47 -2.05
C TYR A 27 10.90 -13.49 -0.54
N GLU A 28 12.15 -13.27 -0.17
CA GLU A 28 12.59 -13.17 1.22
C GLU A 28 11.88 -12.04 1.97
N MET A 29 11.74 -10.87 1.33
CA MET A 29 10.99 -9.73 1.89
C MET A 29 9.51 -10.08 2.12
N ARG A 30 8.86 -10.76 1.19
CA ARG A 30 7.45 -11.16 1.32
C ARG A 30 7.25 -12.14 2.46
N ILE A 31 8.05 -13.20 2.56
CA ILE A 31 7.97 -14.18 3.66
C ILE A 31 8.24 -13.52 5.00
N THR A 32 9.26 -12.66 5.07
CA THR A 32 9.58 -11.94 6.30
C THR A 32 8.44 -11.01 6.73
N GLY A 33 7.76 -10.36 5.76
CA GLY A 33 6.61 -9.50 6.03
C GLY A 33 5.35 -10.25 6.48
N GLU A 34 5.09 -11.44 5.92
CA GLU A 34 3.93 -12.27 6.28
C GLU A 34 4.11 -12.96 7.64
N ASN A 35 5.26 -13.55 7.87
CA ASN A 35 5.55 -14.24 9.12
C ASN A 35 7.05 -14.18 9.48
N PRO A 36 7.49 -13.19 10.27
CA PRO A 36 8.88 -13.02 10.66
C PRO A 36 9.44 -14.21 11.44
N ARG A 37 8.61 -14.88 12.23
CA ARG A 37 9.04 -16.06 13.00
C ARG A 37 9.33 -17.25 12.08
N PHE A 38 8.46 -17.50 11.12
CA PHE A 38 8.68 -18.54 10.11
C PHE A 38 9.95 -18.27 9.31
N ALA A 39 10.15 -17.02 8.85
CA ALA A 39 11.34 -16.61 8.12
C ALA A 39 12.63 -16.88 8.94
N PHE A 40 12.62 -16.55 10.22
CA PHE A 40 13.75 -16.79 11.12
C PHE A 40 14.07 -18.30 11.26
N PHE A 41 13.05 -19.12 11.50
CA PHE A 41 13.22 -20.58 11.62
C PHE A 41 13.62 -21.25 10.29
N SER A 42 13.30 -20.63 9.16
CA SER A 42 13.74 -21.06 7.83
C SER A 42 15.18 -20.65 7.50
N GLY A 43 15.91 -20.06 8.45
CA GLY A 43 17.31 -19.67 8.28
C GLY A 43 17.53 -18.33 7.57
N LEU A 44 16.46 -17.56 7.31
CA LEU A 44 16.57 -16.24 6.70
C LEU A 44 17.06 -15.21 7.74
N ARG A 45 17.94 -14.33 7.32
CA ARG A 45 18.44 -13.23 8.16
C ARG A 45 17.46 -12.06 8.17
N THR A 46 16.37 -12.21 8.92
CA THR A 46 15.26 -11.25 8.98
C THR A 46 15.71 -9.82 9.24
N ASP A 47 16.70 -9.63 10.14
CA ASP A 47 17.23 -8.29 10.47
C ASP A 47 17.86 -7.59 9.26
N ARG A 48 18.58 -8.33 8.43
CA ARG A 48 19.18 -7.76 7.20
C ARG A 48 18.13 -7.42 6.15
N ILE A 49 17.10 -8.24 6.05
CA ILE A 49 15.99 -8.03 5.10
C ILE A 49 15.21 -6.77 5.49
N VAL A 50 14.90 -6.60 6.77
CA VAL A 50 14.24 -5.42 7.30
C VAL A 50 15.10 -4.17 7.08
N LEU A 51 16.39 -4.23 7.40
CA LEU A 51 17.32 -3.12 7.18
C LEU A 51 17.39 -2.74 5.69
N LEU A 52 17.52 -3.73 4.82
CA LEU A 52 17.56 -3.52 3.37
C LEU A 52 16.28 -2.86 2.85
N SER A 53 15.12 -3.31 3.32
CA SER A 53 13.83 -2.71 2.93
C SER A 53 13.72 -1.25 3.36
N MET A 54 14.20 -0.90 4.55
CA MET A 54 14.24 0.49 5.04
C MET A 54 15.20 1.37 4.21
N VAL A 55 16.38 0.86 3.89
CA VAL A 55 17.36 1.60 3.05
C VAL A 55 16.80 1.85 1.65
N VAL A 56 16.20 0.83 1.03
CA VAL A 56 15.59 0.97 -0.30
C VAL A 56 14.43 1.97 -0.27
N SER A 57 13.55 1.87 0.73
CA SER A 57 12.44 2.80 0.92
C SER A 57 12.93 4.24 1.11
N GLY A 58 13.94 4.45 1.97
CA GLY A 58 14.54 5.77 2.18
C GLY A 58 15.18 6.35 0.91
N ALA A 59 15.90 5.52 0.14
CA ALA A 59 16.48 5.94 -1.13
C ALA A 59 15.39 6.36 -2.14
N MET A 60 14.29 5.61 -2.23
CA MET A 60 13.16 5.97 -3.09
C MET A 60 12.50 7.28 -2.66
N CYS A 61 12.30 7.49 -1.36
CA CYS A 61 11.78 8.76 -0.84
C CYS A 61 12.71 9.93 -1.19
N GLY A 62 14.02 9.75 -1.09
CA GLY A 62 15.01 10.75 -1.50
C GLY A 62 14.93 11.10 -2.99
N LEU A 63 14.79 10.09 -3.86
CA LEU A 63 14.58 10.30 -5.29
C LEU A 63 13.29 11.06 -5.60
N VAL A 64 12.18 10.72 -4.95
CA VAL A 64 10.92 11.45 -5.10
C VAL A 64 11.07 12.91 -4.69
N GLY A 65 11.74 13.18 -3.55
CA GLY A 65 12.05 14.53 -3.09
C GLY A 65 12.90 15.31 -4.11
N MET A 66 13.94 14.68 -4.66
CA MET A 66 14.78 15.26 -5.70
C MET A 66 13.97 15.63 -6.96
N PHE A 67 13.16 14.71 -7.48
CA PHE A 67 12.31 14.97 -8.65
C PHE A 67 11.29 16.08 -8.39
N ARG A 68 10.77 16.16 -7.16
CA ARG A 68 9.83 17.19 -6.77
C ARG A 68 10.47 18.58 -6.76
N VAL A 69 11.62 18.72 -6.12
CA VAL A 69 12.35 19.99 -6.01
C VAL A 69 12.85 20.46 -7.38
N TYR A 70 13.51 19.59 -8.14
CA TYR A 70 14.10 19.96 -9.43
C TYR A 70 13.09 20.01 -10.58
N GLY A 71 12.04 19.19 -10.52
CA GLY A 71 11.10 19.03 -11.63
C GLY A 71 9.87 19.95 -11.58
N VAL A 72 9.43 20.35 -10.39
CA VAL A 72 8.16 21.05 -10.22
C VAL A 72 8.30 22.39 -9.50
N GLU A 73 8.92 22.39 -8.32
CA GLU A 73 8.93 23.57 -7.45
C GLU A 73 10.04 24.55 -7.79
N HIS A 74 11.18 24.08 -8.31
CA HIS A 74 12.41 24.86 -8.54
C HIS A 74 12.90 25.68 -7.35
N LEU A 75 12.27 25.52 -6.19
CA LEU A 75 12.54 26.19 -4.92
C LEU A 75 12.37 25.19 -3.77
N TYR A 76 13.25 25.27 -2.80
CA TYR A 76 13.10 24.51 -1.56
C TYR A 76 12.15 25.25 -0.62
N ARG A 77 10.99 24.64 -0.35
CA ARG A 77 10.02 25.13 0.64
C ARG A 77 9.79 24.05 1.69
N ASP A 78 9.65 24.47 2.92
CA ASP A 78 9.43 23.59 4.07
C ASP A 78 8.11 22.79 3.99
N SER A 79 7.18 23.24 3.14
CA SER A 79 5.86 22.62 2.93
C SER A 79 5.81 21.59 1.79
N VAL A 80 6.91 21.36 1.04
CA VAL A 80 6.92 20.53 -0.19
C VAL A 80 6.50 19.09 0.06
N SER A 81 6.71 18.54 1.25
CA SER A 81 6.48 17.11 1.52
C SER A 81 5.34 16.79 2.49
N LYS A 82 4.69 17.77 3.10
CA LYS A 82 3.77 17.54 4.24
C LYS A 82 2.57 16.67 3.90
N ASP A 83 1.99 16.83 2.71
CA ASP A 83 0.75 16.15 2.34
C ASP A 83 0.99 14.83 1.58
N TYR A 84 2.10 14.71 0.87
CA TYR A 84 2.40 13.54 0.01
C TYR A 84 2.65 12.26 0.79
N TYR A 85 3.22 12.37 1.99
CA TYR A 85 3.47 11.20 2.83
C TYR A 85 2.15 10.50 3.22
N PHE A 86 1.18 11.26 3.69
CA PHE A 86 -0.11 10.71 4.07
C PHE A 86 -0.87 10.16 2.86
N GLU A 87 -0.86 10.85 1.72
CA GLU A 87 -1.43 10.37 0.48
C GLU A 87 -0.81 9.03 0.05
N ALA A 88 0.50 8.92 0.05
CA ALA A 88 1.20 7.70 -0.32
C ALA A 88 0.90 6.53 0.64
N LEU A 89 0.87 6.80 1.95
CA LEU A 89 0.52 5.81 2.96
C LEU A 89 -0.91 5.29 2.74
N MET A 90 -1.86 6.19 2.50
CA MET A 90 -3.25 5.84 2.23
C MET A 90 -3.40 5.00 0.98
N VAL A 91 -2.76 5.39 -0.13
CA VAL A 91 -2.76 4.61 -1.38
C VAL A 91 -2.18 3.21 -1.17
N ALA A 92 -1.08 3.11 -0.42
CA ALA A 92 -0.46 1.82 -0.12
C ALA A 92 -1.38 0.90 0.71
N MET A 93 -2.07 1.45 1.71
CA MET A 93 -3.03 0.69 2.53
C MET A 93 -4.23 0.21 1.71
N ILE A 94 -4.81 1.07 0.88
CA ILE A 94 -5.94 0.74 0.00
C ILE A 94 -5.53 -0.34 -1.01
N ALA A 95 -4.34 -0.23 -1.57
CA ALA A 95 -3.80 -1.20 -2.51
C ALA A 95 -3.42 -2.55 -1.88
N GLN A 96 -3.57 -2.69 -0.56
CA GLN A 96 -3.14 -3.88 0.19
C GLN A 96 -1.68 -4.25 -0.11
N TYR A 97 -0.83 -3.25 -0.29
CA TYR A 97 0.60 -3.37 -0.61
C TYR A 97 0.92 -4.13 -1.91
N LYS A 98 -0.07 -4.29 -2.82
CA LYS A 98 0.16 -4.90 -4.13
C LYS A 98 0.72 -3.86 -5.10
N PRO A 99 1.91 -4.06 -5.68
CA PRO A 99 2.59 -3.01 -6.46
C PRO A 99 1.80 -2.57 -7.70
N VAL A 100 1.13 -3.48 -8.39
CA VAL A 100 0.30 -3.14 -9.57
C VAL A 100 -0.90 -2.27 -9.17
N THR A 101 -1.56 -2.61 -8.06
CA THR A 101 -2.71 -1.86 -7.55
C THR A 101 -2.28 -0.47 -7.05
N VAL A 102 -1.09 -0.35 -6.45
CA VAL A 102 -0.51 0.94 -6.05
C VAL A 102 -0.36 1.87 -7.25
N ILE A 103 0.20 1.37 -8.37
CA ILE A 103 0.39 2.18 -9.59
C ILE A 103 -0.96 2.69 -10.12
N LEU A 104 -1.96 1.82 -10.18
CA LEU A 104 -3.27 2.17 -10.73
C LEU A 104 -4.01 3.19 -9.85
N LEU A 105 -3.97 2.99 -8.52
CA LEU A 105 -4.57 3.92 -7.56
C LEU A 105 -3.83 5.25 -7.51
N SER A 106 -2.50 5.25 -7.55
CA SER A 106 -1.72 6.49 -7.57
C SER A 106 -2.01 7.35 -8.79
N LEU A 107 -2.20 6.72 -9.96
CA LEU A 107 -2.63 7.41 -11.18
C LEU A 107 -4.03 8.01 -11.01
N PHE A 108 -4.97 7.25 -10.46
CA PHE A 108 -6.33 7.72 -10.20
C PHE A 108 -6.34 8.94 -9.27
N PHE A 109 -5.62 8.87 -8.13
CA PHE A 109 -5.53 10.00 -7.20
C PHE A 109 -4.77 11.19 -7.80
N ALA A 110 -3.78 10.98 -8.65
CA ALA A 110 -3.08 12.05 -9.35
C ALA A 110 -4.03 12.81 -10.29
N VAL A 111 -4.87 12.11 -11.04
CA VAL A 111 -5.89 12.73 -11.92
C VAL A 111 -6.90 13.54 -11.11
N LEU A 112 -7.39 12.99 -10.00
CA LEU A 112 -8.30 13.70 -9.10
C LEU A 112 -7.66 14.98 -8.53
N LYS A 113 -6.41 14.90 -8.11
CA LYS A 113 -5.67 16.04 -7.54
C LYS A 113 -5.46 17.15 -8.56
N ILE A 114 -5.06 16.80 -9.79
CA ILE A 114 -4.89 17.77 -10.89
C ILE A 114 -6.24 18.41 -11.26
N GLY A 115 -7.31 17.61 -11.29
CA GLY A 115 -8.67 18.11 -11.52
C GLY A 115 -9.11 19.11 -10.44
N ALA A 116 -8.84 18.81 -9.18
CA ALA A 116 -9.15 19.72 -8.06
C ALA A 116 -8.35 21.03 -8.11
N GLN A 117 -7.07 20.97 -8.49
CA GLN A 117 -6.25 22.17 -8.69
C GLN A 117 -6.79 23.04 -9.85
N GLY A 118 -7.32 22.43 -10.90
CA GLY A 118 -8.01 23.13 -11.96
C GLY A 118 -9.28 23.87 -11.50
N MET A 119 -10.02 23.31 -10.54
CA MET A 119 -11.21 23.95 -9.94
C MET A 119 -10.85 25.17 -9.08
N GLU A 120 -9.67 25.21 -8.48
CA GLU A 120 -9.19 26.36 -7.71
C GLU A 120 -9.07 27.63 -8.57
N LEU A 121 -8.74 27.47 -9.87
CA LEU A 121 -8.70 28.58 -10.83
C LEU A 121 -10.08 29.21 -11.11
N ILE A 122 -11.15 28.49 -10.80
CA ILE A 122 -12.55 28.96 -10.96
C ILE A 122 -13.16 29.43 -9.64
N GLY A 123 -12.32 29.55 -8.58
CA GLY A 123 -12.74 30.03 -7.28
C GLY A 123 -13.34 28.96 -6.34
N ILE A 124 -13.24 27.67 -6.68
CA ILE A 124 -13.66 26.58 -5.84
C ILE A 124 -12.45 26.12 -5.00
N PRO A 125 -12.56 26.11 -3.65
CA PRO A 125 -11.44 25.73 -2.81
C PRO A 125 -10.97 24.29 -3.10
N SER A 126 -9.66 24.09 -3.27
CA SER A 126 -9.05 22.75 -3.48
C SER A 126 -9.26 21.78 -2.30
N GLN A 127 -9.70 22.29 -1.15
CA GLN A 127 -10.07 21.47 0.01
C GLN A 127 -11.18 20.45 -0.27
N ILE A 128 -11.99 20.65 -1.31
CA ILE A 128 -13.00 19.68 -1.76
C ILE A 128 -12.34 18.34 -2.13
N TYR A 129 -11.15 18.38 -2.71
CA TYR A 129 -10.38 17.17 -2.99
C TYR A 129 -10.10 16.35 -1.72
N LEU A 130 -9.71 17.00 -0.63
CA LEU A 130 -9.44 16.33 0.64
C LEU A 130 -10.69 15.67 1.22
N ILE A 131 -11.85 16.28 1.05
CA ILE A 131 -13.13 15.71 1.49
C ILE A 131 -13.46 14.46 0.67
N ILE A 132 -13.38 14.55 -0.67
CA ILE A 132 -13.61 13.41 -1.57
C ILE A 132 -12.65 12.28 -1.26
N GLN A 133 -11.37 12.59 -1.12
CA GLN A 133 -10.34 11.63 -0.77
C GLN A 133 -10.64 10.93 0.56
N THR A 134 -11.01 11.69 1.59
CA THR A 134 -11.34 11.15 2.91
C THR A 134 -12.54 10.20 2.85
N VAL A 135 -13.58 10.56 2.10
CA VAL A 135 -14.76 9.70 1.90
C VAL A 135 -14.40 8.39 1.20
N ILE A 136 -13.59 8.46 0.14
CA ILE A 136 -13.12 7.26 -0.59
C ILE A 136 -12.34 6.34 0.36
N ILE A 137 -11.41 6.90 1.14
CA ILE A 137 -10.60 6.16 2.09
C ILE A 137 -11.48 5.52 3.16
N PHE A 138 -12.45 6.26 3.70
CA PHE A 138 -13.37 5.74 4.70
C PHE A 138 -14.21 4.58 4.15
N CYS A 139 -14.75 4.71 2.93
CA CYS A 139 -15.49 3.63 2.27
C CYS A 139 -14.63 2.37 2.08
N MET A 140 -13.39 2.52 1.65
CA MET A 140 -12.50 1.38 1.44
C MET A 140 -11.99 0.77 2.75
N ALA A 141 -11.76 1.59 3.78
CA ALA A 141 -11.43 1.09 5.11
C ALA A 141 -12.60 0.32 5.73
N ALA A 142 -13.82 0.80 5.53
CA ALA A 142 -15.03 0.11 5.97
C ALA A 142 -15.20 -1.25 5.27
N GLU A 143 -14.98 -1.32 3.96
CA GLU A 143 -15.02 -2.57 3.20
C GLU A 143 -14.02 -3.61 3.74
N SER A 144 -12.78 -3.21 3.98
CA SER A 144 -11.75 -4.09 4.51
C SER A 144 -12.05 -4.58 5.94
N GLY A 145 -12.69 -3.75 6.76
CA GLY A 145 -13.13 -4.11 8.11
C GLY A 145 -14.32 -5.07 8.09
N ILE A 146 -15.29 -4.82 7.23
CA ILE A 146 -16.51 -5.64 7.10
C ILE A 146 -16.17 -7.03 6.55
N THR A 147 -15.36 -7.11 5.49
CA THR A 147 -14.95 -8.37 4.89
C THR A 147 -14.14 -9.24 5.86
N ARG A 148 -13.23 -8.65 6.64
CA ARG A 148 -12.49 -9.40 7.69
C ARG A 148 -13.41 -9.90 8.79
N SER A 149 -14.37 -9.13 9.24
CA SER A 149 -15.31 -9.54 10.28
C SER A 149 -16.27 -10.63 9.80
N LEU A 150 -16.71 -10.56 8.54
CA LEU A 150 -17.58 -11.57 7.94
C LEU A 150 -16.84 -12.90 7.70
N THR A 151 -15.62 -12.88 7.20
CA THR A 151 -14.81 -14.08 7.04
C THR A 151 -14.50 -14.73 8.39
N ALA A 152 -14.10 -13.96 9.38
CA ALA A 152 -13.87 -14.49 10.74
C ALA A 152 -15.15 -15.07 11.37
N ALA A 153 -16.32 -14.47 11.15
CA ALA A 153 -17.58 -15.01 11.62
C ALA A 153 -17.97 -16.31 10.88
N HIS A 154 -17.67 -16.40 9.60
CA HIS A 154 -17.93 -17.60 8.79
C HIS A 154 -17.02 -18.77 9.19
N GLU A 155 -15.75 -18.51 9.43
CA GLU A 155 -14.80 -19.52 9.94
C GLU A 155 -15.18 -20.03 11.32
N ARG A 156 -15.58 -19.13 12.22
CA ARG A 156 -16.08 -19.53 13.56
C ARG A 156 -17.32 -20.41 13.48
N ARG A 157 -18.27 -20.11 12.57
CA ARG A 157 -19.46 -20.94 12.35
C ARG A 157 -19.11 -22.29 11.76
N ARG A 158 -18.16 -22.36 10.81
CA ARG A 158 -17.68 -23.64 10.26
C ARG A 158 -16.96 -24.49 11.30
N ALA A 159 -16.11 -23.89 12.12
CA ALA A 159 -15.42 -24.58 13.21
C ALA A 159 -16.38 -25.15 14.25
N ARG A 160 -17.44 -24.39 14.61
CA ARG A 160 -18.49 -24.88 15.52
C ARG A 160 -19.27 -26.06 14.95
N ARG A 161 -19.67 -26.00 13.68
CA ARG A 161 -20.37 -27.11 13.01
C ARG A 161 -19.52 -28.36 12.93
N ALA A 162 -18.24 -28.23 12.57
CA ALA A 162 -17.32 -29.35 12.54
C ALA A 162 -17.08 -29.98 13.92
N ALA A 163 -17.06 -29.16 14.99
CA ALA A 163 -16.97 -29.66 16.36
C ALA A 163 -18.23 -30.41 16.79
N GLU A 164 -19.42 -29.89 16.44
CA GLU A 164 -20.70 -30.55 16.73
C GLU A 164 -20.86 -31.88 15.98
N GLU A 165 -20.38 -31.96 14.73
CA GLU A 165 -20.41 -33.20 13.94
C GLU A 165 -19.48 -34.26 14.57
N ARG A 166 -18.28 -33.90 14.97
CA ARG A 166 -17.36 -34.82 15.66
C ARG A 166 -17.93 -35.32 16.97
N LEU A 167 -18.55 -34.45 17.76
CA LEU A 167 -19.18 -34.85 19.02
C LEU A 167 -20.34 -35.83 18.80
N LYS A 168 -21.14 -35.63 17.72
CA LYS A 168 -22.21 -36.55 17.35
C LYS A 168 -21.69 -37.91 16.86
N GLU A 169 -20.56 -37.94 16.16
CA GLU A 169 -19.90 -39.18 15.75
C GLU A 169 -19.34 -39.96 16.96
N GLU A 170 -18.71 -39.28 17.89
CA GLU A 170 -18.21 -39.90 19.13
C GLU A 170 -19.35 -40.50 19.96
N LEU A 171 -20.47 -39.80 20.10
CA LEU A 171 -21.64 -40.30 20.83
C LEU A 171 -22.38 -41.45 20.11
N LYS A 172 -22.12 -41.67 18.84
CA LYS A 172 -22.75 -42.75 18.06
C LYS A 172 -21.92 -44.04 18.08
N HIS A 173 -20.65 -43.93 18.41
CA HIS A 173 -19.71 -45.08 18.45
C HIS A 173 -19.28 -45.49 19.89
N GLY A 174 -19.74 -44.81 20.94
CA GLY A 174 -19.65 -45.20 22.32
C GLY A 174 -20.96 -45.76 22.85
#